data_c15fce424b95044b210cf65744cb3cdc
#
_entry.id   c15fce424b95044b210cf65744cb3cdc
#
_cell.length_a   1.000
_cell.length_b   1.000
_cell.length_c   1.000
_cell.angle_alpha   90.00
_cell.angle_beta   90.00
_cell.angle_gamma   90.00
#
_symmetry.space_group_name_H-M   'P 1'
#
loop_
_entity.id
_entity.type
_entity.pdbx_description
1 polymer ?
#
loop_
_entity_poly.entity_id
_entity_poly.type
_entity_poly.pdbx_seq_one_letter_code
_entity_poly.pdbx_strand_id
1 'polypeptide(L)'
;RYTAPQIARSLESVGGYLNAFTTKEQTCYYARVLDDHLPNAIDVISDLIQHPIFDKKEIEKERTVILEELKNIEDDPDDLIHDYLDRNVFHNHSLGFPIIGLAENIRCFSQDDLFAYVERHYRTDRMVVAAAKAGIDTARTIRS
;
A
#
# COMPACT_ATOMS: atom_id res chain seq x y z
N ARG A 1 1.60 6.33 -15.81
CA ARG A 1 0.54 6.46 -16.82
C ARG A 1 -0.62 7.28 -16.29
N TYR A 2 -1.12 6.98 -15.11
CA TYR A 2 -2.12 7.81 -14.43
C TYR A 2 -1.49 8.68 -13.36
N THR A 3 -1.96 9.94 -13.23
CA THR A 3 -1.65 10.78 -12.07
C THR A 3 -2.56 10.43 -10.89
N ALA A 4 -2.18 10.75 -9.66
CA ALA A 4 -3.00 10.47 -8.48
C ALA A 4 -4.44 11.01 -8.60
N PRO A 5 -4.70 12.26 -9.08
CA PRO A 5 -6.06 12.73 -9.33
C PRO A 5 -6.80 11.96 -10.43
N GLN A 6 -6.10 11.42 -11.44
CA GLN A 6 -6.72 10.61 -12.49
C GLN A 6 -7.09 9.22 -11.95
N ILE A 7 -6.26 8.62 -11.10
CA ILE A 7 -6.54 7.36 -10.42
C ILE A 7 -7.83 7.48 -9.59
N ALA A 8 -7.89 8.48 -8.72
CA ALA A 8 -9.06 8.71 -7.88
C ALA A 8 -10.33 8.91 -8.74
N ARG A 9 -10.30 9.82 -9.70
CA ARG A 9 -11.45 10.12 -10.57
C ARG A 9 -11.92 8.95 -11.42
N SER A 10 -11.01 8.08 -11.86
CA SER A 10 -11.36 6.97 -12.77
C SER A 10 -12.30 5.94 -12.15
N LEU A 11 -12.22 5.74 -10.83
CA LEU A 11 -13.09 4.82 -10.10
C LEU A 11 -14.19 5.53 -9.32
N GLU A 12 -13.90 6.67 -8.67
CA GLU A 12 -14.89 7.43 -7.91
C GLU A 12 -16.02 7.97 -8.80
N SER A 13 -15.73 8.37 -10.05
CA SER A 13 -16.74 8.86 -10.99
C SER A 13 -17.81 7.83 -11.36
N VAL A 14 -17.52 6.55 -11.15
CA VAL A 14 -18.45 5.42 -11.39
C VAL A 14 -18.93 4.79 -10.09
N GLY A 15 -18.80 5.50 -8.97
CA GLY A 15 -19.19 5.00 -7.64
C GLY A 15 -18.26 3.92 -7.09
N GLY A 16 -17.06 3.81 -7.64
CA GLY A 16 -16.03 2.88 -7.18
C GLY A 16 -15.23 3.43 -5.99
N TYR A 17 -14.51 2.53 -5.35
CA TYR A 17 -13.64 2.82 -4.22
C TYR A 17 -12.32 2.10 -4.40
N LEU A 18 -11.22 2.82 -4.23
CA LEU A 18 -9.85 2.30 -4.26
C LEU A 18 -9.17 2.59 -2.93
N ASN A 19 -8.51 1.60 -2.36
CA ASN A 19 -7.72 1.79 -1.16
C ASN A 19 -6.56 0.79 -1.10
N ALA A 20 -5.66 0.97 -0.13
CA ALA A 20 -4.56 0.07 0.14
C ALA A 20 -4.31 -0.01 1.65
N PHE A 21 -3.76 -1.12 2.10
CA PHE A 21 -3.23 -1.25 3.45
C PHE A 21 -1.95 -2.07 3.45
N THR A 22 -1.11 -1.84 4.45
CA THR A 22 0.12 -2.58 4.67
C THR A 22 0.06 -3.29 6.01
N THR A 23 0.50 -4.54 6.02
CA THR A 23 0.75 -5.32 7.24
C THR A 23 2.25 -5.58 7.38
N LYS A 24 2.66 -6.34 8.38
CA LYS A 24 4.07 -6.73 8.59
C LYS A 24 4.65 -7.57 7.44
N GLU A 25 3.80 -8.25 6.67
CA GLU A 25 4.23 -9.23 5.66
C GLU A 25 3.73 -8.94 4.24
N GLN A 26 2.72 -8.08 4.10
CA GLN A 26 2.10 -7.83 2.79
C GLN A 26 1.56 -6.41 2.65
N THR A 27 1.51 -5.94 1.41
CA THR A 27 0.75 -4.75 1.01
C THR A 27 -0.41 -5.21 0.12
N CYS A 28 -1.61 -4.74 0.41
CA CYS A 28 -2.81 -5.05 -0.36
C CYS A 28 -3.36 -3.78 -1.01
N TYR A 29 -3.53 -3.80 -2.32
CA TYR A 29 -4.28 -2.81 -3.09
C TYR A 29 -5.62 -3.42 -3.46
N TYR A 30 -6.71 -2.73 -3.19
CA TYR A 30 -8.03 -3.27 -3.51
C TYR A 30 -8.99 -2.18 -3.98
N ALA A 31 -9.89 -2.59 -4.85
CA ALA A 31 -10.98 -1.74 -5.33
C ALA A 31 -12.33 -2.44 -5.15
N ARG A 32 -13.35 -1.64 -4.95
CA ARG A 32 -14.75 -2.08 -4.99
C ARG A 32 -15.45 -1.28 -6.07
N VAL A 33 -16.00 -1.95 -7.05
CA VAL A 33 -16.66 -1.33 -8.20
C VAL A 33 -17.91 -2.13 -8.58
N LEU A 34 -18.79 -1.55 -9.40
CA LEU A 34 -19.84 -2.30 -10.08
C LEU A 34 -19.20 -3.27 -11.09
N ASP A 35 -19.87 -4.36 -11.39
CA ASP A 35 -19.39 -5.43 -12.28
C ASP A 35 -18.86 -4.94 -13.62
N ASP A 36 -19.59 -4.02 -14.26
CA ASP A 36 -19.24 -3.46 -15.58
C ASP A 36 -17.94 -2.65 -15.54
N HIS A 37 -17.50 -2.22 -14.34
CA HIS A 37 -16.29 -1.44 -14.13
C HIS A 37 -15.09 -2.26 -13.63
N LEU A 38 -15.25 -3.58 -13.49
CA LEU A 38 -14.15 -4.46 -13.05
C LEU A 38 -12.91 -4.36 -13.96
N PRO A 39 -13.01 -4.34 -15.30
CA PRO A 39 -11.85 -4.18 -16.18
C PRO A 39 -11.10 -2.86 -15.91
N ASN A 40 -11.83 -1.77 -15.67
CA ASN A 40 -11.23 -0.47 -15.35
C ASN A 40 -10.50 -0.49 -14.00
N ALA A 41 -11.07 -1.14 -12.99
CA ALA A 41 -10.42 -1.29 -11.69
C ALA A 41 -9.12 -2.09 -11.79
N ILE A 42 -9.10 -3.17 -12.58
CA ILE A 42 -7.90 -3.97 -12.82
C ILE A 42 -6.83 -3.13 -13.55
N ASP A 43 -7.20 -2.37 -14.58
CA ASP A 43 -6.26 -1.51 -15.32
C ASP A 43 -5.63 -0.47 -14.40
N VAL A 44 -6.44 0.21 -13.58
CA VAL A 44 -5.97 1.24 -12.64
C VAL A 44 -5.02 0.66 -11.58
N ILE A 45 -5.39 -0.46 -10.94
CA ILE A 45 -4.52 -1.10 -9.93
C ILE A 45 -3.24 -1.60 -10.58
N SER A 46 -3.33 -2.19 -11.78
CA SER A 46 -2.16 -2.69 -12.50
C SER A 46 -1.20 -1.55 -12.86
N ASP A 47 -1.71 -0.43 -13.33
CA ASP A 47 -0.90 0.75 -13.67
C ASP A 47 -0.22 1.35 -12.42
N LEU A 48 -0.94 1.44 -11.31
CA LEU A 48 -0.43 1.94 -10.05
C LEU A 48 0.75 1.11 -9.54
N ILE A 49 0.67 -0.21 -9.68
CA ILE A 49 1.71 -1.14 -9.22
C ILE A 49 2.90 -1.19 -10.19
N GLN A 50 2.63 -1.22 -11.51
CA GLN A 50 3.67 -1.44 -12.51
C GLN A 50 4.39 -0.16 -12.95
N HIS A 51 3.76 1.01 -12.79
CA HIS A 51 4.27 2.27 -13.30
C HIS A 51 4.25 3.38 -12.23
N PRO A 52 4.82 3.16 -11.03
CA PRO A 52 4.89 4.20 -10.02
C PRO A 52 5.75 5.37 -10.51
N ILE A 53 5.33 6.58 -10.21
CA ILE A 53 6.02 7.80 -10.66
C ILE A 53 7.01 8.29 -9.60
N PHE A 54 6.64 8.20 -8.34
CA PHE A 54 7.44 8.68 -7.20
C PHE A 54 7.97 10.12 -7.40
N ASP A 55 7.06 11.05 -7.73
CA ASP A 55 7.43 12.44 -7.89
C ASP A 55 8.12 12.98 -6.63
N LYS A 56 9.27 13.67 -6.80
CA LYS A 56 10.08 14.13 -5.65
C LYS A 56 9.32 15.08 -4.73
N LYS A 57 8.46 15.95 -5.28
CA LYS A 57 7.68 16.89 -4.47
C LYS A 57 6.59 16.15 -3.68
N GLU A 58 5.98 15.14 -4.27
CA GLU A 58 5.00 14.32 -3.59
C GLU A 58 5.65 13.45 -2.50
N ILE A 59 6.86 12.92 -2.74
CA ILE A 59 7.65 12.21 -1.70
C ILE A 59 7.89 13.12 -0.49
N GLU A 60 8.27 14.39 -0.70
CA GLU A 60 8.53 15.30 0.42
C GLU A 60 7.27 15.65 1.20
N LYS A 61 6.13 15.81 0.52
CA LYS A 61 4.84 16.00 1.20
C LYS A 61 4.46 14.78 2.02
N GLU A 62 4.53 13.60 1.41
CA GLU A 62 4.17 12.34 2.06
C GLU A 62 5.09 12.05 3.25
N ARG A 63 6.39 12.32 3.12
CA ARG A 63 7.34 12.25 4.23
C ARG A 63 6.88 13.05 5.45
N THR A 64 6.38 14.27 5.23
CA THR A 64 5.87 15.11 6.31
C THR A 64 4.64 14.48 6.96
N VAL A 65 3.70 14.00 6.16
CA VAL A 65 2.49 13.32 6.65
C VAL A 65 2.83 12.09 7.46
N ILE A 66 3.71 11.21 6.94
CA ILE A 66 4.12 9.98 7.64
C ILE A 66 4.84 10.29 8.96
N LEU A 67 5.66 11.34 9.00
CA LEU A 67 6.32 11.74 10.25
C LEU A 67 5.34 12.31 11.28
N GLU A 68 4.26 12.96 10.85
CA GLU A 68 3.16 13.39 11.72
C GLU A 68 2.34 12.20 12.23
N GLU A 69 2.04 11.23 11.35
CA GLU A 69 1.38 9.97 11.75
C GLU A 69 2.21 9.21 12.78
N LEU A 70 3.53 9.07 12.55
CA LEU A 70 4.42 8.41 13.50
C LEU A 70 4.36 9.08 14.88
N LYS A 71 4.38 10.40 14.91
CA LYS A 71 4.27 11.13 16.16
C LYS A 71 2.93 10.89 16.86
N ASN A 72 1.83 10.83 16.10
CA ASN A 72 0.51 10.53 16.66
C ASN A 72 0.46 9.13 17.29
N ILE A 73 1.10 8.12 16.65
CA ILE A 73 1.21 6.75 17.19
C ILE A 73 2.08 6.76 18.46
N GLU A 74 3.19 7.50 18.48
CA GLU A 74 4.05 7.62 19.65
C GLU A 74 3.36 8.31 20.85
N ASP A 75 2.41 9.20 20.57
CA ASP A 75 1.62 9.92 21.57
C ASP A 75 0.37 9.12 22.02
N ASP A 76 0.00 8.02 21.34
CA ASP A 76 -1.13 7.16 21.71
C ASP A 76 -0.64 5.88 22.41
N PRO A 77 -0.91 5.72 23.73
CA PRO A 77 -0.48 4.53 24.47
C PRO A 77 -1.11 3.22 23.98
N ASP A 78 -2.32 3.26 23.43
CA ASP A 78 -3.03 2.07 22.97
C ASP A 78 -2.39 1.52 21.69
N ASP A 79 -1.97 2.38 20.77
CA ASP A 79 -1.24 1.99 19.57
C ASP A 79 0.21 1.57 19.91
N LEU A 80 0.87 2.34 20.76
CA LEU A 80 2.27 2.14 21.10
C LEU A 80 2.52 0.81 21.84
N ILE A 81 1.57 0.34 22.67
CA ILE A 81 1.72 -0.93 23.41
C ILE A 81 1.83 -2.13 22.47
N HIS A 82 1.15 -2.11 21.32
CA HIS A 82 1.22 -3.18 20.33
C HIS A 82 2.61 -3.24 19.69
N ASP A 83 3.20 -2.11 19.34
CA ASP A 83 4.56 -2.05 18.79
C ASP A 83 5.61 -2.51 19.81
N TYR A 84 5.45 -2.17 21.08
CA TYR A 84 6.32 -2.67 22.16
C TYR A 84 6.18 -4.18 22.36
N LEU A 85 4.96 -4.71 22.32
CA LEU A 85 4.71 -6.15 22.42
C LEU A 85 5.42 -6.89 21.27
N ASP A 86 5.19 -6.45 20.04
CA ASP A 86 5.79 -7.07 18.85
C ASP A 86 7.32 -7.02 18.91
N ARG A 87 7.90 -5.91 19.30
CA ARG A 87 9.37 -5.76 19.45
C ARG A 87 9.95 -6.72 20.47
N ASN A 88 9.24 -6.96 21.59
CA ASN A 88 9.70 -7.87 22.63
C ASN A 88 9.51 -9.34 22.27
N VAL A 89 8.38 -9.69 21.63
CA VAL A 89 8.08 -11.07 21.20
C VAL A 89 8.97 -11.47 20.02
N PHE A 90 9.13 -10.59 19.04
CA PHE A 90 9.89 -10.84 17.83
C PHE A 90 11.26 -10.14 17.84
N HIS A 91 12.00 -10.32 18.94
CA HIS A 91 13.30 -9.70 19.10
C HIS A 91 14.27 -10.04 17.95
N ASN A 92 14.87 -9.01 17.33
CA ASN A 92 15.76 -9.13 16.15
C ASN A 92 15.13 -9.78 14.92
N HIS A 93 13.81 -9.75 14.78
CA HIS A 93 13.09 -10.26 13.63
C HIS A 93 12.29 -9.13 12.94
N SER A 94 12.04 -9.27 11.63
CA SER A 94 11.31 -8.26 10.85
C SER A 94 9.90 -7.98 11.37
N LEU A 95 9.24 -8.98 11.95
CA LEU A 95 7.93 -8.83 12.59
C LEU A 95 7.95 -7.94 13.86
N GLY A 96 9.12 -7.73 14.44
CA GLY A 96 9.29 -6.83 15.60
C GLY A 96 9.41 -5.36 15.25
N PHE A 97 9.54 -4.99 13.97
CA PHE A 97 9.61 -3.58 13.57
C PHE A 97 8.20 -2.99 13.40
N PRO A 98 7.99 -1.71 13.74
CA PRO A 98 6.72 -1.03 13.48
C PRO A 98 6.46 -0.93 11.98
N ILE A 99 5.19 -1.04 11.57
CA ILE A 99 4.79 -0.99 10.14
C ILE A 99 5.12 0.37 9.54
N ILE A 100 4.90 1.44 10.28
CA ILE A 100 5.19 2.81 9.84
C ILE A 100 6.69 3.08 9.69
N GLY A 101 7.54 2.25 10.32
CA GLY A 101 8.99 2.37 10.29
C GLY A 101 9.55 3.30 11.38
N LEU A 102 10.82 3.67 11.19
CA LEU A 102 11.55 4.55 12.11
C LEU A 102 11.71 5.94 11.48
N ALA A 103 11.57 6.99 12.28
CA ALA A 103 11.69 8.38 11.82
C ALA A 103 13.00 8.66 11.06
N GLU A 104 14.10 8.07 11.50
CA GLU A 104 15.40 8.21 10.83
C GLU A 104 15.40 7.65 9.41
N ASN A 105 14.78 6.49 9.19
CA ASN A 105 14.66 5.87 7.88
C ASN A 105 13.73 6.67 6.97
N ILE A 106 12.57 7.10 7.49
CA ILE A 106 11.61 7.91 6.75
C ILE A 106 12.25 9.20 6.23
N ARG A 107 13.09 9.84 7.03
CA ARG A 107 13.83 11.06 6.63
C ARG A 107 14.85 10.82 5.53
N CYS A 108 15.41 9.61 5.45
CA CYS A 108 16.51 9.31 4.52
C CYS A 108 16.06 8.72 3.18
N PHE A 109 14.86 8.14 3.08
CA PHE A 109 14.39 7.52 1.83
C PHE A 109 14.40 8.51 0.67
N SER A 110 15.07 8.10 -0.41
CA SER A 110 15.11 8.82 -1.67
C SER A 110 14.15 8.21 -2.70
N GLN A 111 13.95 8.90 -3.80
CA GLN A 111 13.22 8.36 -4.95
C GLN A 111 13.84 7.06 -5.47
N ASP A 112 15.17 6.99 -5.51
CA ASP A 112 15.91 5.81 -6.00
C ASP A 112 15.71 4.60 -5.08
N ASP A 113 15.64 4.82 -3.76
CA ASP A 113 15.32 3.77 -2.78
C ASP A 113 13.93 3.18 -3.01
N LEU A 114 12.95 4.04 -3.29
CA LEU A 114 11.58 3.60 -3.57
C LEU A 114 11.49 2.79 -4.87
N PHE A 115 12.17 3.23 -5.95
CA PHE A 115 12.24 2.47 -7.18
C PHE A 115 12.94 1.12 -6.97
N ALA A 116 14.07 1.10 -6.29
CA ALA A 116 14.81 -0.13 -5.99
C ALA A 116 13.98 -1.10 -5.14
N TYR A 117 13.19 -0.58 -4.19
CA TYR A 117 12.28 -1.39 -3.40
C TYR A 117 11.18 -2.04 -4.25
N VAL A 118 10.54 -1.26 -5.13
CA VAL A 118 9.49 -1.79 -6.02
C VAL A 118 10.08 -2.83 -6.97
N GLU A 119 11.21 -2.56 -7.61
CA GLU A 119 11.86 -3.51 -8.52
C GLU A 119 12.19 -4.84 -7.82
N ARG A 120 12.62 -4.78 -6.57
CA ARG A 120 13.00 -5.96 -5.79
C ARG A 120 11.79 -6.76 -5.28
N HIS A 121 10.72 -6.10 -4.86
CA HIS A 121 9.64 -6.71 -4.10
C HIS A 121 8.33 -6.85 -4.86
N TYR A 122 8.04 -5.98 -5.85
CA TYR A 122 6.80 -5.98 -6.63
C TYR A 122 6.95 -6.83 -7.89
N ARG A 123 7.25 -8.10 -7.70
CA ARG A 123 7.49 -9.07 -8.78
C ARG A 123 6.29 -9.99 -8.93
N THR A 124 6.03 -10.45 -10.16
CA THR A 124 4.89 -11.31 -10.48
C THR A 124 4.88 -12.63 -9.70
N ASP A 125 6.08 -13.17 -9.38
CA ASP A 125 6.23 -14.39 -8.55
C ASP A 125 5.91 -14.17 -7.06
N ARG A 126 5.66 -12.93 -6.64
CA ARG A 126 5.31 -12.53 -5.26
C ARG A 126 3.95 -11.85 -5.14
N MET A 127 3.17 -11.84 -6.22
CA MET A 127 1.87 -11.20 -6.26
C MET A 127 0.75 -12.22 -6.36
N VAL A 128 -0.36 -11.92 -5.71
CA VAL A 128 -1.61 -12.65 -5.86
C VAL A 128 -2.68 -11.66 -6.28
N VAL A 129 -3.37 -11.96 -7.37
CA VAL A 129 -4.52 -11.18 -7.83
C VAL A 129 -5.77 -12.00 -7.55
N ALA A 130 -6.74 -11.39 -6.89
CA ALA A 130 -8.03 -12.01 -6.59
C ALA A 130 -9.16 -11.07 -7.01
N ALA A 131 -10.19 -11.61 -7.64
CA ALA A 131 -11.42 -10.89 -7.95
C ALA A 131 -12.62 -11.69 -7.49
N ALA A 132 -13.58 -11.03 -6.83
CA ALA A 132 -14.84 -11.63 -6.41
C ALA A 132 -15.99 -10.77 -6.94
N LYS A 133 -17.04 -11.44 -7.47
CA LYS A 133 -18.26 -10.80 -7.96
C LYS A 133 -19.41 -11.14 -7.04
N ALA A 134 -20.23 -10.16 -6.68
CA ALA A 134 -21.44 -10.40 -5.90
C ALA A 134 -22.41 -11.30 -6.69
N GLY A 135 -22.88 -12.39 -6.06
CA GLY A 135 -23.80 -13.35 -6.66
C GLY A 135 -23.15 -14.51 -7.43
N ILE A 136 -21.84 -14.61 -7.45
CA ILE A 136 -21.10 -15.78 -7.94
C ILE A 136 -20.25 -16.35 -6.82
N ASP A 137 -20.49 -17.63 -6.51
CA ASP A 137 -19.89 -18.36 -5.36
C ASP A 137 -18.43 -18.83 -5.64
N THR A 138 -17.68 -18.11 -6.44
CA THR A 138 -16.31 -18.50 -6.83
C THR A 138 -15.36 -17.31 -6.87
N ALA A 139 -14.54 -17.19 -5.85
CA ALA A 139 -13.29 -16.44 -5.94
C ALA A 139 -12.35 -17.16 -6.94
N ARG A 140 -12.10 -16.59 -8.09
CA ARG A 140 -11.03 -17.06 -8.99
C ARG A 140 -9.72 -16.40 -8.54
N THR A 141 -8.83 -17.19 -7.96
CA THR A 141 -7.42 -16.79 -7.76
C THR A 141 -6.72 -16.89 -9.10
N ILE A 142 -6.28 -15.77 -9.65
CA ILE A 142 -5.43 -15.72 -10.84
C ILE A 142 -3.98 -15.71 -10.32
N ARG A 143 -3.28 -16.83 -10.49
CA ARG A 143 -1.82 -16.88 -10.31
C ARG A 143 -1.18 -16.57 -11.66
N SER A 144 -0.33 -15.56 -11.71
CA SER A 144 0.56 -15.31 -12.85
C SER A 144 1.76 -16.23 -12.79
#